data_305df3e85724c021a5adfbc79cbd60c3
#
_entry.id   305df3e85724c021a5adfbc79cbd60c3
#
_cell.length_a   1.000
_cell.length_b   1.000
_cell.length_c   1.000
_cell.angle_alpha   90.00
_cell.angle_beta   90.00
_cell.angle_gamma   90.00
#
_symmetry.space_group_name_H-M   'P 1'
#
loop_
_entity.id
_entity.type
_entity.pdbx_description
1 polymer ?
#
loop_
_entity_poly.entity_id
_entity_poly.type
_entity_poly.pdbx_seq_one_letter_code
_entity_poly.pdbx_strand_id
1 'polypeptide(L)'
;MILFILYWVGWHIGIYAMLKKAGVPANKAIIPIYNTWELVKLCGIPKFWFWIQLIPVLGQFVSLWISIIFVMHYKRVSLLDHTLTVLVPFIYLPYLGFTDKGVWHGEKALAHYHKSASREWIDAAVFAVVAATLIRTFIFEAYVIPSESMEKTLLVNDFLFVDKITFGARIPQTPLSFPFVHNTMPGSITTPSYTKLIQLDYQRLPAIRKIKRNDIVVFNFPAGDTIINLPDFGSKIPYYDVLRSAEYNLSLIHI
;
A
#
# COMPACT_ATOMS: atom_id res chain seq x y z
N MET A 1 -12.08 -12.50 -4.00
CA MET A 1 -12.76 -12.92 -2.76
C MET A 1 -12.15 -14.18 -2.15
N ILE A 2 -12.06 -15.31 -2.86
CA ILE A 2 -11.53 -16.59 -2.34
C ILE A 2 -10.11 -16.46 -1.79
N LEU A 3 -9.18 -15.82 -2.52
CA LEU A 3 -7.79 -15.62 -2.07
C LEU A 3 -7.70 -14.81 -0.78
N PHE A 4 -8.57 -13.80 -0.61
CA PHE A 4 -8.64 -13.00 0.61
C PHE A 4 -9.11 -13.84 1.80
N ILE A 5 -10.11 -14.70 1.60
CA ILE A 5 -10.60 -15.62 2.65
C ILE A 5 -9.50 -16.62 3.03
N LEU A 6 -8.83 -17.22 2.05
CA LEU A 6 -7.72 -18.15 2.30
C LEU A 6 -6.57 -17.47 3.07
N TYR A 7 -6.20 -16.24 2.66
CA TYR A 7 -5.20 -15.45 3.35
C TYR A 7 -5.60 -15.22 4.82
N TRP A 8 -6.82 -14.74 5.05
CA TRP A 8 -7.32 -14.40 6.37
C TRP A 8 -7.43 -15.64 7.27
N VAL A 9 -8.04 -16.71 6.78
CA VAL A 9 -8.20 -17.98 7.53
C VAL A 9 -6.83 -18.59 7.84
N GLY A 10 -5.95 -18.69 6.85
CA GLY A 10 -4.60 -19.27 7.04
C GLY A 10 -3.76 -18.47 8.03
N TRP A 11 -3.86 -17.14 8.01
CA TRP A 11 -3.19 -16.28 8.98
C TRP A 11 -3.67 -16.56 10.41
N HIS A 12 -4.99 -16.65 10.65
CA HIS A 12 -5.56 -16.94 11.97
C HIS A 12 -5.20 -18.35 12.47
N ILE A 13 -5.22 -19.34 11.58
CA ILE A 13 -4.79 -20.72 11.90
C ILE A 13 -3.32 -20.72 12.33
N GLY A 14 -2.46 -19.99 11.63
CA GLY A 14 -1.05 -19.85 11.98
C GLY A 14 -0.85 -19.22 13.35
N ILE A 15 -1.50 -18.08 13.59
CA ILE A 15 -1.44 -17.42 14.90
C ILE A 15 -1.97 -18.33 16.02
N TYR A 16 -3.06 -19.04 15.78
CA TYR A 16 -3.61 -20.02 16.73
C TYR A 16 -2.55 -21.05 17.16
N ALA A 17 -1.92 -21.71 16.20
CA ALA A 17 -0.92 -22.72 16.48
C ALA A 17 0.33 -22.16 17.15
N MET A 18 0.76 -20.95 16.73
CA MET A 18 1.92 -20.28 17.32
C MET A 18 1.63 -19.79 18.73
N LEU A 19 0.47 -19.18 19.03
CA LEU A 19 0.10 -18.78 20.40
C LEU A 19 0.04 -19.98 21.34
N LYS A 20 -0.48 -21.12 20.88
CA LYS A 20 -0.45 -22.36 21.67
C LYS A 20 0.98 -22.77 22.07
N LYS A 21 1.94 -22.66 21.17
CA LYS A 21 3.35 -22.92 21.46
C LYS A 21 3.98 -21.89 22.42
N ALA A 22 3.48 -20.66 22.38
CA ALA A 22 3.91 -19.61 23.30
C ALA A 22 3.28 -19.70 24.70
N GLY A 23 2.43 -20.73 24.95
CA GLY A 23 1.76 -20.91 26.25
C GLY A 23 0.57 -19.95 26.47
N VAL A 24 0.08 -19.31 25.44
CA VAL A 24 -1.09 -18.41 25.48
C VAL A 24 -2.33 -19.17 25.04
N PRO A 25 -3.52 -18.95 25.68
CA PRO A 25 -4.75 -19.56 25.25
C PRO A 25 -5.04 -19.31 23.76
N ALA A 26 -5.02 -20.37 22.97
CA ALA A 26 -5.06 -20.30 21.51
C ALA A 26 -6.38 -19.75 20.95
N ASN A 27 -7.49 -19.84 21.70
CA ASN A 27 -8.79 -19.27 21.35
C ASN A 27 -8.73 -17.75 21.13
N LYS A 28 -7.78 -17.06 21.73
CA LYS A 28 -7.53 -15.62 21.53
C LYS A 28 -7.10 -15.27 20.11
N ALA A 29 -6.55 -16.23 19.36
CA ALA A 29 -6.18 -16.04 17.96
C ALA A 29 -7.40 -15.88 17.04
N ILE A 30 -8.55 -16.43 17.41
CA ILE A 30 -9.76 -16.47 16.58
C ILE A 30 -10.45 -15.11 16.55
N ILE A 31 -10.28 -14.29 17.60
CA ILE A 31 -10.94 -12.98 17.73
C ILE A 31 -10.12 -11.96 16.94
N PRO A 32 -10.67 -11.43 15.83
CA PRO A 32 -9.99 -10.38 15.06
C PRO A 32 -9.65 -9.17 15.93
N ILE A 33 -8.59 -8.47 15.63
CA ILE A 33 -8.07 -7.32 16.39
C ILE A 33 -7.53 -7.73 17.77
N TYR A 34 -8.28 -8.52 18.55
CA TYR A 34 -7.82 -8.98 19.87
C TYR A 34 -6.58 -9.88 19.78
N ASN A 35 -6.47 -10.69 18.73
CA ASN A 35 -5.28 -11.51 18.48
C ASN A 35 -4.01 -10.66 18.40
N THR A 36 -4.04 -9.55 17.67
CA THR A 36 -2.87 -8.64 17.58
C THR A 36 -2.59 -7.90 18.88
N TRP A 37 -3.62 -7.63 19.68
CA TRP A 37 -3.42 -7.13 21.04
C TRP A 37 -2.62 -8.12 21.90
N GLU A 38 -2.94 -9.42 21.79
CA GLU A 38 -2.17 -10.46 22.49
C GLU A 38 -0.73 -10.57 21.95
N LEU A 39 -0.52 -10.43 20.62
CA LEU A 39 0.82 -10.39 20.04
C LEU A 39 1.63 -9.20 20.56
N VAL A 40 1.04 -8.01 20.61
CA VAL A 40 1.68 -6.79 21.12
C VAL A 40 2.14 -6.98 22.58
N LYS A 41 1.28 -7.56 23.43
CA LYS A 41 1.62 -7.86 24.82
C LYS A 41 2.72 -8.92 24.95
N LEU A 42 2.58 -10.00 24.20
CA LEU A 42 3.49 -11.16 24.26
C LEU A 42 4.90 -10.82 23.78
N CYS A 43 5.00 -9.91 22.81
CA CYS A 43 6.28 -9.47 22.23
C CYS A 43 6.87 -8.22 22.90
N GLY A 44 6.26 -7.71 23.99
CA GLY A 44 6.74 -6.50 24.65
C GLY A 44 6.67 -5.22 23.78
N ILE A 45 5.86 -5.22 22.73
CA ILE A 45 5.71 -4.08 21.82
C ILE A 45 4.94 -2.95 22.55
N PRO A 46 5.34 -1.68 22.41
CA PRO A 46 4.60 -0.56 23.00
C PRO A 46 3.12 -0.56 22.55
N LYS A 47 2.21 -0.42 23.51
CA LYS A 47 0.75 -0.58 23.27
C LYS A 47 0.16 0.39 22.25
N PHE A 48 0.79 1.55 22.01
CA PHE A 48 0.32 2.52 21.02
C PHE A 48 0.31 1.97 19.60
N TRP A 49 1.17 1.00 19.27
CA TRP A 49 1.20 0.35 17.96
C TRP A 49 -0.08 -0.42 17.66
N PHE A 50 -0.71 -0.97 18.69
CA PHE A 50 -2.03 -1.57 18.53
C PHE A 50 -3.09 -0.55 18.07
N TRP A 51 -3.07 0.66 18.60
CA TRP A 51 -4.03 1.70 18.20
C TRP A 51 -3.75 2.24 16.79
N ILE A 52 -2.49 2.38 16.42
CA ILE A 52 -2.11 2.75 15.03
C ILE A 52 -2.60 1.71 14.02
N GLN A 53 -2.63 0.44 14.40
CA GLN A 53 -3.16 -0.63 13.56
C GLN A 53 -4.62 -0.42 13.14
N LEU A 54 -5.41 0.32 13.89
CA LEU A 54 -6.82 0.60 13.57
C LEU A 54 -7.00 1.68 12.50
N ILE A 55 -5.94 2.40 12.16
CA ILE A 55 -5.97 3.43 11.10
C ILE A 55 -6.05 2.72 9.74
N PRO A 56 -7.06 3.02 8.91
CA PRO A 56 -7.17 2.43 7.57
C PRO A 56 -5.88 2.60 6.77
N VAL A 57 -5.51 1.59 5.99
CA VAL A 57 -4.30 1.49 5.18
C VAL A 57 -3.02 1.37 6.02
N LEU A 58 -2.70 2.36 6.88
CA LEU A 58 -1.53 2.35 7.75
C LEU A 58 -1.53 1.12 8.67
N GLY A 59 -2.68 0.76 9.19
CA GLY A 59 -2.84 -0.38 10.09
C GLY A 59 -2.43 -1.72 9.48
N GLN A 60 -2.59 -1.91 8.17
CA GLN A 60 -2.16 -3.14 7.50
C GLN A 60 -0.63 -3.32 7.58
N PHE A 61 0.13 -2.24 7.38
CA PHE A 61 1.59 -2.27 7.49
C PHE A 61 2.04 -2.51 8.93
N VAL A 62 1.35 -1.89 9.90
CA VAL A 62 1.61 -2.12 11.33
C VAL A 62 1.32 -3.58 11.69
N SER A 63 0.25 -4.18 11.18
CA SER A 63 -0.09 -5.58 11.41
C SER A 63 0.98 -6.54 10.87
N LEU A 64 1.49 -6.26 9.66
CA LEU A 64 2.60 -7.01 9.07
C LEU A 64 3.87 -6.88 9.92
N TRP A 65 4.19 -5.66 10.37
CA TRP A 65 5.35 -5.40 11.21
C TRP A 65 5.25 -6.12 12.56
N ILE A 66 4.09 -6.10 13.24
CA ILE A 66 3.83 -6.86 14.45
C ILE A 66 4.03 -8.36 14.21
N SER A 67 3.56 -8.87 13.07
CA SER A 67 3.73 -10.28 12.69
C SER A 67 5.21 -10.65 12.48
N ILE A 68 6.01 -9.78 11.89
CA ILE A 68 7.47 -9.97 11.77
C ILE A 68 8.10 -10.08 13.14
N ILE A 69 7.82 -9.12 14.05
CA ILE A 69 8.38 -9.15 15.41
C ILE A 69 7.97 -10.44 16.13
N PHE A 70 6.71 -10.86 16.00
CA PHE A 70 6.24 -12.10 16.58
C PHE A 70 7.02 -13.31 16.07
N VAL A 71 7.28 -13.41 14.78
CA VAL A 71 8.08 -14.48 14.17
C VAL A 71 9.54 -14.44 14.64
N MET A 72 10.10 -13.25 14.87
CA MET A 72 11.46 -13.11 15.43
C MET A 72 11.59 -13.74 16.82
N HIS A 73 10.55 -13.77 17.64
CA HIS A 73 10.56 -14.43 18.95
C HIS A 73 10.63 -15.96 18.86
N TYR A 74 10.48 -16.52 17.65
CA TYR A 74 10.75 -17.93 17.31
C TYR A 74 12.16 -18.15 16.75
N LYS A 75 13.09 -17.20 16.95
CA LYS A 75 14.45 -17.17 16.36
C LYS A 75 14.45 -17.19 14.82
N ARG A 76 13.36 -16.76 14.20
CA ARG A 76 13.24 -16.60 12.74
C ARG A 76 13.55 -15.16 12.38
N VAL A 77 14.84 -14.86 12.25
CA VAL A 77 15.37 -13.48 12.08
C VAL A 77 15.98 -13.25 10.70
N SER A 78 15.95 -14.23 9.81
CA SER A 78 16.50 -14.11 8.46
C SER A 78 15.61 -13.20 7.58
N LEU A 79 16.20 -12.63 6.51
CA LEU A 79 15.45 -11.86 5.53
C LEU A 79 14.35 -12.71 4.87
N LEU A 80 14.67 -14.00 4.61
CA LEU A 80 13.72 -14.94 4.03
C LEU A 80 12.50 -15.15 4.95
N ASP A 81 12.74 -15.34 6.26
CA ASP A 81 11.65 -15.50 7.24
C ASP A 81 10.72 -14.28 7.26
N HIS A 82 11.29 -13.07 7.22
CA HIS A 82 10.52 -11.83 7.19
C HIS A 82 9.74 -11.68 5.88
N THR A 83 10.38 -11.99 4.73
CA THR A 83 9.74 -11.96 3.42
C THR A 83 8.57 -12.95 3.34
N LEU A 84 8.76 -14.19 3.81
CA LEU A 84 7.69 -15.19 3.85
C LEU A 84 6.55 -14.78 4.80
N THR A 85 6.87 -14.16 5.94
CA THR A 85 5.85 -13.62 6.86
C THR A 85 5.00 -12.53 6.22
N VAL A 86 5.57 -11.73 5.33
CA VAL A 86 4.84 -10.64 4.65
C VAL A 86 4.08 -11.13 3.42
N LEU A 87 4.73 -11.91 2.55
CA LEU A 87 4.16 -12.29 1.25
C LEU A 87 3.19 -13.47 1.35
N VAL A 88 3.49 -14.46 2.19
CA VAL A 88 2.70 -15.69 2.29
C VAL A 88 2.42 -16.11 3.75
N PRO A 89 1.94 -15.20 4.61
CA PRO A 89 1.71 -15.48 6.02
C PRO A 89 0.72 -16.63 6.24
N PHE A 90 -0.25 -16.80 5.35
CA PHE A 90 -1.26 -17.85 5.38
C PHE A 90 -0.72 -19.26 5.18
N ILE A 91 0.52 -19.40 4.70
CA ILE A 91 1.26 -20.66 4.59
C ILE A 91 2.36 -20.73 5.65
N TYR A 92 3.12 -19.63 5.77
CA TYR A 92 4.33 -19.61 6.59
C TYR A 92 4.04 -19.67 8.10
N LEU A 93 3.04 -18.92 8.58
CA LEU A 93 2.67 -18.98 10.01
C LEU A 93 2.08 -20.33 10.43
N PRO A 94 1.17 -20.98 9.68
CA PRO A 94 0.78 -22.36 9.94
C PRO A 94 1.96 -23.33 9.92
N TYR A 95 2.87 -23.20 8.95
CA TYR A 95 4.06 -24.03 8.89
C TYR A 95 4.89 -23.92 10.17
N LEU A 96 5.18 -22.71 10.67
CA LEU A 96 5.88 -22.52 11.94
C LEU A 96 5.06 -23.02 13.13
N GLY A 97 3.75 -22.83 13.09
CA GLY A 97 2.86 -23.21 14.17
C GLY A 97 2.72 -24.73 14.36
N PHE A 98 2.64 -25.50 13.28
CA PHE A 98 2.39 -26.95 13.34
C PHE A 98 3.65 -27.80 13.20
N THR A 99 4.81 -27.25 12.82
CA THR A 99 6.07 -27.99 12.72
C THR A 99 6.96 -27.69 13.92
N ASP A 100 7.86 -28.61 14.25
CA ASP A 100 8.85 -28.43 15.33
C ASP A 100 9.89 -27.34 15.03
N LYS A 101 9.87 -26.78 13.82
CA LYS A 101 10.76 -25.68 13.42
C LYS A 101 10.42 -24.34 14.06
N GLY A 102 9.20 -24.18 14.60
CA GLY A 102 8.78 -22.99 15.35
C GLY A 102 8.80 -23.25 16.85
N VAL A 103 9.91 -23.03 17.52
CA VAL A 103 10.00 -23.11 18.99
C VAL A 103 9.92 -21.68 19.56
N TRP A 104 9.03 -21.48 20.53
CA TRP A 104 8.92 -20.19 21.22
C TRP A 104 10.10 -19.95 22.15
N HIS A 105 10.78 -18.85 21.97
CA HIS A 105 11.92 -18.44 22.82
C HIS A 105 11.62 -17.13 23.58
N GLY A 106 10.54 -16.42 23.24
CA GLY A 106 10.19 -15.15 23.87
C GLY A 106 11.29 -14.09 23.69
N GLU A 107 11.42 -13.21 24.67
CA GLU A 107 12.43 -12.13 24.66
C GLU A 107 13.88 -12.66 24.55
N LYS A 108 14.16 -13.88 25.04
CA LYS A 108 15.49 -14.51 24.92
C LYS A 108 15.90 -14.75 23.46
N ALA A 109 14.94 -14.83 22.53
CA ALA A 109 15.25 -14.95 21.11
C ALA A 109 16.03 -13.77 20.58
N LEU A 110 15.78 -12.58 21.13
CA LEU A 110 16.32 -11.29 20.67
C LEU A 110 17.49 -10.79 21.52
N ALA A 111 17.72 -11.36 22.71
CA ALA A 111 18.72 -10.88 23.68
C ALA A 111 20.15 -10.79 23.10
N HIS A 112 20.50 -11.63 22.15
CA HIS A 112 21.82 -11.65 21.50
C HIS A 112 21.74 -11.42 20.00
N TYR A 113 20.58 -10.92 19.51
CA TYR A 113 20.43 -10.68 18.08
C TYR A 113 20.94 -9.27 17.74
N HIS A 114 22.07 -9.24 17.07
CA HIS A 114 22.62 -8.03 16.46
C HIS A 114 22.45 -8.10 14.94
N LYS A 115 21.83 -7.09 14.38
CA LYS A 115 21.74 -6.93 12.93
C LYS A 115 23.13 -6.62 12.38
N SER A 116 23.46 -7.19 11.22
CA SER A 116 24.63 -6.71 10.48
C SER A 116 24.36 -5.32 9.91
N ALA A 117 25.41 -4.51 9.73
CA ALA A 117 25.27 -3.16 9.16
C ALA A 117 24.55 -3.18 7.80
N SER A 118 24.87 -4.14 6.92
CA SER A 118 24.19 -4.30 5.63
C SER A 118 22.68 -4.58 5.80
N ARG A 119 22.29 -5.35 6.81
CA ARG A 119 20.88 -5.63 7.11
C ARG A 119 20.16 -4.38 7.62
N GLU A 120 20.80 -3.58 8.45
CA GLU A 120 20.22 -2.31 8.92
C GLU A 120 19.96 -1.34 7.78
N TRP A 121 20.89 -1.23 6.83
CA TRP A 121 20.71 -0.42 5.63
C TRP A 121 19.56 -0.91 4.74
N ILE A 122 19.44 -2.22 4.55
CA ILE A 122 18.33 -2.80 3.77
C ILE A 122 16.99 -2.52 4.46
N ASP A 123 16.89 -2.76 5.77
CA ASP A 123 15.66 -2.51 6.53
C ASP A 123 15.27 -1.02 6.48
N ALA A 124 16.26 -0.11 6.62
CA ALA A 124 16.04 1.34 6.52
C ALA A 124 15.58 1.77 5.11
N ALA A 125 16.20 1.22 4.06
CA ALA A 125 15.82 1.51 2.68
C ALA A 125 14.40 1.02 2.37
N VAL A 126 14.04 -0.21 2.77
CA VAL A 126 12.70 -0.76 2.60
C VAL A 126 11.68 0.11 3.36
N PHE A 127 11.96 0.45 4.62
CA PHE A 127 11.10 1.33 5.40
C PHE A 127 10.90 2.69 4.72
N ALA A 128 11.97 3.32 4.26
CA ALA A 128 11.91 4.63 3.60
C ALA A 128 11.05 4.59 2.33
N VAL A 129 11.23 3.58 1.48
CA VAL A 129 10.45 3.41 0.24
C VAL A 129 8.97 3.19 0.56
N VAL A 130 8.66 2.30 1.50
CA VAL A 130 7.28 2.02 1.90
C VAL A 130 6.63 3.26 2.51
N ALA A 131 7.29 3.91 3.47
CA ALA A 131 6.76 5.10 4.14
C ALA A 131 6.54 6.24 3.15
N ALA A 132 7.50 6.53 2.29
CA ALA A 132 7.37 7.58 1.28
C ALA A 132 6.25 7.28 0.27
N THR A 133 6.10 6.02 -0.17
CA THR A 133 5.01 5.60 -1.06
C THR A 133 3.66 5.79 -0.39
N LEU A 134 3.52 5.43 0.89
CA LEU A 134 2.27 5.62 1.63
C LEU A 134 1.92 7.08 1.82
N ILE A 135 2.90 7.90 2.24
CA ILE A 135 2.70 9.34 2.41
C ILE A 135 2.25 9.95 1.09
N ARG A 136 2.98 9.66 0.01
CA ARG A 136 2.67 10.16 -1.33
C ARG A 136 1.30 9.72 -1.83
N THR A 137 0.91 8.49 -1.57
CA THR A 137 -0.36 7.94 -2.05
C THR A 137 -1.55 8.48 -1.27
N PHE A 138 -1.46 8.59 0.06
CA PHE A 138 -2.61 8.79 0.92
C PHE A 138 -2.64 10.12 1.68
N ILE A 139 -1.49 10.79 1.86
CA ILE A 139 -1.40 11.99 2.69
C ILE A 139 -1.25 13.24 1.82
N PHE A 140 -0.11 13.40 1.17
CA PHE A 140 0.17 14.51 0.26
C PHE A 140 1.18 14.12 -0.81
N GLU A 141 1.12 14.81 -1.94
CA GLU A 141 2.05 14.62 -3.05
C GLU A 141 2.50 15.97 -3.59
N ALA A 142 3.80 16.08 -3.92
CA ALA A 142 4.37 17.29 -4.49
C ALA A 142 4.11 17.34 -6.01
N TYR A 143 3.70 18.50 -6.50
CA TYR A 143 3.50 18.79 -7.91
C TYR A 143 4.16 20.10 -8.30
N VAL A 144 4.38 20.26 -9.59
CA VAL A 144 4.83 21.51 -10.20
C VAL A 144 3.73 21.97 -11.16
N ILE A 145 3.42 23.27 -11.16
CA ILE A 145 2.42 23.85 -12.07
C ILE A 145 2.99 23.92 -13.48
N PRO A 146 2.40 23.16 -14.46
CA PRO A 146 2.97 23.07 -15.80
C PRO A 146 2.40 24.14 -16.78
N SER A 147 1.32 24.83 -16.45
CA SER A 147 0.59 25.70 -17.38
C SER A 147 0.01 26.92 -16.69
N GLU A 148 -0.28 27.96 -17.48
CA GLU A 148 -0.76 29.28 -17.05
C GLU A 148 -2.26 29.30 -16.69
N SER A 149 -2.97 28.17 -16.73
CA SER A 149 -4.43 28.12 -16.51
C SER A 149 -4.89 28.61 -15.13
N MET A 150 -3.98 28.66 -14.16
CA MET A 150 -4.21 29.16 -12.79
C MET A 150 -3.46 30.46 -12.49
N GLU A 151 -3.02 31.18 -13.53
CA GLU A 151 -2.33 32.46 -13.40
C GLU A 151 -3.13 33.43 -12.53
N LYS A 152 -2.48 34.25 -11.73
CA LYS A 152 -2.97 35.09 -10.63
C LYS A 152 -3.20 34.36 -9.29
N THR A 153 -3.28 33.00 -9.28
CA THR A 153 -3.35 32.24 -8.05
C THR A 153 -2.12 31.35 -7.88
N LEU A 154 -1.72 30.67 -8.95
CA LEU A 154 -0.54 29.80 -9.03
C LEU A 154 0.21 30.13 -10.32
N LEU A 155 1.52 30.30 -10.23
CA LEU A 155 2.36 30.61 -11.37
C LEU A 155 2.97 29.31 -11.96
N VAL A 156 3.35 29.36 -13.23
CA VAL A 156 4.09 28.28 -13.88
C VAL A 156 5.40 28.04 -13.12
N ASN A 157 5.74 26.78 -12.89
CA ASN A 157 6.87 26.31 -12.10
C ASN A 157 6.74 26.48 -10.58
N ASP A 158 5.60 26.92 -10.06
CA ASP A 158 5.36 26.85 -8.61
C ASP A 158 5.33 25.41 -8.13
N PHE A 159 5.99 25.17 -6.99
CA PHE A 159 5.96 23.89 -6.28
C PHE A 159 4.84 23.93 -5.25
N LEU A 160 4.00 22.90 -5.25
CA LEU A 160 2.90 22.81 -4.30
C LEU A 160 2.74 21.37 -3.77
N PHE A 161 2.15 21.27 -2.60
CA PHE A 161 1.72 19.98 -2.04
C PHE A 161 0.21 19.86 -2.16
N VAL A 162 -0.23 18.77 -2.80
CA VAL A 162 -1.64 18.44 -2.90
C VAL A 162 -2.02 17.57 -1.72
N ASP A 163 -2.91 18.08 -0.87
CA ASP A 163 -3.50 17.33 0.25
C ASP A 163 -4.52 16.32 -0.28
N LYS A 164 -4.34 15.08 0.09
CA LYS A 164 -5.21 13.97 -0.31
C LYS A 164 -6.19 13.56 0.79
N ILE A 165 -5.92 13.93 2.04
CA ILE A 165 -6.72 13.51 3.19
C ILE A 165 -8.05 14.26 3.24
N THR A 166 -8.01 15.56 3.02
CA THR A 166 -9.18 16.45 3.20
C THR A 166 -10.39 15.99 2.39
N PHE A 167 -10.20 15.59 1.13
CA PHE A 167 -11.28 15.12 0.25
C PHE A 167 -11.31 13.60 0.06
N GLY A 168 -10.58 12.87 0.90
CA GLY A 168 -10.44 11.42 0.84
C GLY A 168 -9.45 10.95 -0.23
N ALA A 169 -8.37 10.31 0.20
CA ALA A 169 -7.38 9.78 -0.70
C ALA A 169 -7.96 8.69 -1.62
N ARG A 170 -7.57 8.68 -2.88
CA ARG A 170 -7.92 7.63 -3.84
C ARG A 170 -7.10 6.37 -3.54
N ILE A 171 -7.76 5.22 -3.47
CA ILE A 171 -7.08 3.93 -3.39
C ILE A 171 -6.51 3.62 -4.79
N PRO A 172 -5.22 3.25 -4.91
CA PRO A 172 -4.65 2.89 -6.20
C PRO A 172 -5.39 1.72 -6.84
N GLN A 173 -5.82 1.87 -8.09
CA GLN A 173 -6.50 0.78 -8.81
C GLN A 173 -5.53 -0.36 -9.16
N THR A 174 -4.25 -0.05 -9.37
CA THR A 174 -3.17 -1.01 -9.58
C THR A 174 -2.15 -0.90 -8.45
N PRO A 175 -2.39 -1.54 -7.27
CA PRO A 175 -1.53 -1.39 -6.10
C PRO A 175 -0.13 -1.97 -6.30
N LEU A 176 0.03 -2.91 -7.23
CA LEU A 176 1.34 -3.46 -7.60
C LEU A 176 1.97 -2.61 -8.71
N SER A 177 2.62 -1.53 -8.30
CA SER A 177 3.36 -0.62 -9.18
C SER A 177 4.79 -0.41 -8.68
N PHE A 178 5.70 -0.09 -9.60
CA PHE A 178 7.07 0.23 -9.23
C PHE A 178 7.11 1.56 -8.46
N PRO A 179 7.70 1.60 -7.26
CA PRO A 179 7.69 2.81 -6.43
C PRO A 179 8.35 3.99 -7.15
N PHE A 180 7.75 5.17 -7.03
CA PHE A 180 8.23 6.45 -7.60
C PHE A 180 8.33 6.52 -9.13
N VAL A 181 7.85 5.52 -9.84
CA VAL A 181 7.81 5.50 -11.30
C VAL A 181 6.38 5.72 -11.79
N HIS A 182 6.21 6.64 -12.75
CA HIS A 182 4.91 6.93 -13.34
C HIS A 182 4.78 6.28 -14.71
N ASN A 183 3.61 5.73 -15.00
CA ASN A 183 3.17 5.18 -16.27
C ASN A 183 4.08 4.09 -16.86
N THR A 184 5.30 4.41 -17.27
CA THR A 184 6.24 3.50 -17.93
C THR A 184 7.56 3.40 -17.18
N MET A 185 8.23 2.25 -17.32
CA MET A 185 9.53 2.01 -16.70
C MET A 185 10.60 2.96 -17.28
N PRO A 186 11.56 3.42 -16.48
CA PRO A 186 12.67 4.23 -16.95
C PRO A 186 13.41 3.53 -18.10
N GLY A 187 13.61 4.26 -19.21
CA GLY A 187 14.27 3.74 -20.41
C GLY A 187 13.35 2.95 -21.36
N SER A 188 12.05 2.82 -21.05
CA SER A 188 11.07 2.20 -21.94
C SER A 188 9.88 3.13 -22.16
N ILE A 189 9.40 3.20 -23.41
CA ILE A 189 8.21 3.97 -23.79
C ILE A 189 6.95 3.11 -23.69
N THR A 190 7.10 1.78 -23.73
CA THR A 190 5.97 0.83 -23.87
C THR A 190 5.74 -0.03 -22.63
N THR A 191 6.78 -0.27 -21.80
CA THR A 191 6.68 -1.16 -20.66
C THR A 191 6.02 -0.42 -19.48
N PRO A 192 4.82 -0.83 -19.03
CA PRO A 192 4.15 -0.18 -17.92
C PRO A 192 4.92 -0.40 -16.60
N SER A 193 4.91 0.60 -15.73
CA SER A 193 5.51 0.53 -14.38
C SER A 193 4.61 -0.16 -13.36
N TYR A 194 3.48 -0.70 -13.78
CA TYR A 194 2.48 -1.38 -12.94
C TYR A 194 2.03 -2.68 -13.58
N THR A 195 1.49 -3.58 -12.76
CA THR A 195 0.87 -4.82 -13.23
C THR A 195 -0.64 -4.81 -12.98
N LYS A 196 -1.39 -5.41 -13.90
CA LYS A 196 -2.83 -5.60 -13.78
C LYS A 196 -3.21 -6.90 -13.05
N LEU A 197 -2.25 -7.59 -12.43
CA LEU A 197 -2.49 -8.83 -11.69
C LEU A 197 -3.51 -8.62 -10.56
N ILE A 198 -3.44 -7.48 -9.88
CA ILE A 198 -4.44 -7.03 -8.91
C ILE A 198 -4.96 -5.69 -9.42
N GLN A 199 -6.22 -5.67 -9.81
CA GLN A 199 -6.91 -4.45 -10.24
C GLN A 199 -8.13 -4.25 -9.33
N LEU A 200 -8.20 -3.09 -8.70
CA LEU A 200 -9.27 -2.68 -7.79
C LEU A 200 -10.20 -1.70 -8.50
N ASP A 201 -11.47 -1.74 -8.13
CA ASP A 201 -12.42 -0.72 -8.55
C ASP A 201 -12.07 0.65 -7.97
N TYR A 202 -12.59 1.70 -8.60
CA TYR A 202 -12.40 3.06 -8.10
C TYR A 202 -13.02 3.22 -6.70
N GLN A 203 -12.19 3.51 -5.72
CA GLN A 203 -12.60 3.77 -4.34
C GLN A 203 -11.83 4.94 -3.75
N ARG A 204 -12.47 5.67 -2.85
CA ARG A 204 -11.85 6.70 -2.02
C ARG A 204 -12.04 6.41 -0.55
N LEU A 205 -11.05 6.78 0.25
CA LEU A 205 -11.19 6.83 1.70
C LEU A 205 -12.20 7.90 2.10
N PRO A 206 -12.82 7.79 3.29
CA PRO A 206 -13.73 8.81 3.80
C PRO A 206 -13.06 10.19 3.81
N ALA A 207 -13.77 11.20 3.32
CA ALA A 207 -13.32 12.59 3.34
C ALA A 207 -13.55 13.22 4.72
N ILE A 208 -12.64 14.12 5.15
CA ILE A 208 -12.81 14.90 6.38
C ILE A 208 -13.90 15.96 6.17
N ARG A 209 -13.94 16.58 4.99
CA ARG A 209 -14.97 17.58 4.62
C ARG A 209 -15.39 17.47 3.17
N LYS A 210 -16.56 18.02 2.85
CA LYS A 210 -17.05 18.17 1.47
C LYS A 210 -16.38 19.35 0.77
N ILE A 211 -16.27 19.26 -0.56
CA ILE A 211 -15.81 20.36 -1.41
C ILE A 211 -16.82 21.51 -1.32
N LYS A 212 -16.32 22.73 -1.16
CA LYS A 212 -17.10 23.95 -1.13
C LYS A 212 -16.79 24.82 -2.36
N ARG A 213 -17.65 25.80 -2.63
CA ARG A 213 -17.39 26.81 -3.67
C ARG A 213 -16.09 27.56 -3.34
N ASN A 214 -15.28 27.82 -4.35
CA ASN A 214 -13.96 28.44 -4.28
C ASN A 214 -12.84 27.59 -3.68
N ASP A 215 -13.07 26.30 -3.39
CA ASP A 215 -11.96 25.41 -3.06
C ASP A 215 -11.10 25.16 -4.31
N ILE A 216 -9.78 25.25 -4.14
CA ILE A 216 -8.82 24.84 -5.17
C ILE A 216 -8.66 23.32 -5.06
N VAL A 217 -9.04 22.60 -6.12
CA VAL A 217 -9.03 21.14 -6.14
C VAL A 217 -8.28 20.61 -7.34
N VAL A 218 -7.61 19.48 -7.15
CA VAL A 218 -7.04 18.68 -8.22
C VAL A 218 -7.98 17.51 -8.50
N PHE A 219 -8.39 17.36 -9.75
CA PHE A 219 -9.30 16.30 -10.15
C PHE A 219 -8.86 15.67 -11.48
N ASN A 220 -9.25 14.41 -11.69
CA ASN A 220 -9.08 13.79 -12.99
C ASN A 220 -10.14 14.31 -13.94
N PHE A 221 -9.75 14.56 -15.19
CA PHE A 221 -10.71 14.99 -16.21
C PHE A 221 -11.81 13.93 -16.38
N PRO A 222 -13.10 14.34 -16.42
CA PRO A 222 -14.21 13.37 -16.39
C PRO A 222 -14.36 12.51 -17.64
N ALA A 223 -13.62 12.77 -18.71
CA ALA A 223 -13.58 11.94 -19.91
C ALA A 223 -12.83 10.59 -19.74
N GLY A 224 -12.47 10.25 -18.51
CA GLY A 224 -11.74 9.02 -18.17
C GLY A 224 -10.23 9.21 -18.03
N ASP A 225 -9.52 8.13 -17.77
CA ASP A 225 -8.06 8.14 -17.54
C ASP A 225 -7.27 8.03 -18.88
N THR A 226 -7.95 8.01 -20.02
CA THR A 226 -7.32 7.85 -21.32
C THR A 226 -7.03 9.19 -21.94
N ILE A 227 -5.77 9.43 -22.26
CA ILE A 227 -5.30 10.59 -23.01
C ILE A 227 -4.48 10.13 -24.22
N ILE A 228 -4.54 10.91 -25.29
CA ILE A 228 -3.68 10.65 -26.43
C ILE A 228 -2.30 11.22 -26.11
N ASN A 229 -1.30 10.34 -26.07
CA ASN A 229 0.08 10.74 -25.76
C ASN A 229 0.80 11.27 -27.02
N LEU A 230 0.22 12.33 -27.59
CA LEU A 230 0.82 13.09 -28.69
C LEU A 230 0.93 14.56 -28.28
N PRO A 231 1.99 15.28 -28.70
CA PRO A 231 2.24 16.66 -28.30
C PRO A 231 1.07 17.61 -28.59
N ASP A 232 0.38 17.39 -29.70
CA ASP A 232 -0.71 18.25 -30.18
C ASP A 232 -2.02 18.06 -29.42
N PHE A 233 -2.24 16.90 -28.80
CA PHE A 233 -3.48 16.57 -28.11
C PHE A 233 -3.35 16.73 -26.59
N GLY A 234 -2.39 16.08 -25.98
CA GLY A 234 -2.12 16.15 -24.53
C GLY A 234 -3.39 15.97 -23.68
N SER A 235 -3.38 16.58 -22.49
CA SER A 235 -4.54 16.57 -21.58
C SER A 235 -5.60 17.64 -21.89
N LYS A 236 -5.35 18.53 -22.84
CA LYS A 236 -6.27 19.63 -23.21
C LYS A 236 -7.47 19.17 -24.01
N ILE A 237 -7.30 18.12 -24.82
CA ILE A 237 -8.34 17.58 -25.67
C ILE A 237 -8.74 16.21 -25.13
N PRO A 238 -10.00 16.04 -24.68
CA PRO A 238 -10.48 14.74 -24.19
C PRO A 238 -10.38 13.66 -25.26
N TYR A 239 -9.92 12.48 -24.89
CA TYR A 239 -9.81 11.32 -25.79
C TYR A 239 -11.12 11.01 -26.53
N TYR A 240 -12.25 11.06 -25.82
CA TYR A 240 -13.56 10.79 -26.41
C TYR A 240 -14.04 11.87 -27.39
N ASP A 241 -13.57 13.10 -27.27
CA ASP A 241 -13.89 14.15 -28.25
C ASP A 241 -13.14 13.92 -29.56
N VAL A 242 -11.90 13.43 -29.47
CA VAL A 242 -11.11 13.02 -30.63
C VAL A 242 -11.74 11.80 -31.31
N LEU A 243 -12.18 10.80 -30.55
CA LEU A 243 -12.88 9.64 -31.09
C LEU A 243 -14.16 10.04 -31.80
N ARG A 244 -15.02 10.86 -31.17
CA ARG A 244 -16.26 11.34 -31.78
C ARG A 244 -16.02 12.10 -33.09
N SER A 245 -14.99 12.96 -33.12
CA SER A 245 -14.63 13.67 -34.34
C SER A 245 -14.09 12.75 -35.45
N ALA A 246 -13.34 11.70 -35.08
CA ALA A 246 -12.86 10.70 -35.99
C ALA A 246 -14.01 9.84 -36.54
N GLU A 247 -14.95 9.40 -35.73
CA GLU A 247 -16.15 8.67 -36.14
C GLU A 247 -17.03 9.54 -37.08
N TYR A 248 -17.22 10.82 -36.77
CA TYR A 248 -17.94 11.75 -37.61
C TYR A 248 -17.28 11.91 -38.99
N ASN A 249 -15.94 12.08 -39.01
CA ASN A 249 -15.20 12.18 -40.28
C ASN A 249 -15.23 10.88 -41.07
N LEU A 250 -15.18 9.72 -40.41
CA LEU A 250 -15.32 8.41 -41.07
C LEU A 250 -16.73 8.21 -41.63
N SER A 251 -17.77 8.66 -40.94
CA SER A 251 -19.14 8.58 -41.43
C SER A 251 -19.39 9.45 -42.64
N LEU A 252 -18.67 10.55 -42.82
CA LEU A 252 -18.74 11.42 -44.01
C LEU A 252 -17.99 10.82 -45.21
N ILE A 253 -17.04 9.92 -45.01
CA ILE A 253 -16.32 9.23 -46.08
C ILE A 253 -17.13 8.06 -46.66
N HIS A 254 -18.14 7.57 -45.96
CA HIS A 254 -19.00 6.45 -46.36
C HIS A 254 -20.35 6.88 -46.94
N ILE A 255 -20.56 8.16 -47.22
CA ILE A 255 -21.66 8.70 -47.98
C ILE A 255 -21.19 9.05 -49.40
#